data_e5a9de7053beeb6304310e055ac6b8c8
#
_entry.id   e5a9de7053beeb6304310e055ac6b8c8
#
_cell.length_a   1.000
_cell.length_b   1.000
_cell.length_c   1.000
_cell.angle_alpha   90.00
_cell.angle_beta   90.00
_cell.angle_gamma   90.00
#
_symmetry.space_group_name_H-M   'P 1'
#
loop_
_entity.id
_entity.type
_entity.pdbx_description
1 polymer ?
#
loop_
_entity_poly.entity_id
_entity_poly.type
_entity_poly.pdbx_seq_one_letter_code
_entity_poly.pdbx_strand_id
1 'polypeptide(L)'
;MARDMTPVLKRCRSLDLDPIYLGIDKKSNRNARSGRKLSEYGMQLKEKQKAKFIYGVLEKPFRNYYAKAQKLKYGTTGENLMILLELRLDNVMFRLGYGRTRKEARQIVDHKHVLVNGKPVNIPSYQLKAGDVIEIKEKFKGAQRYKDILEVTGSRMVPAWLEADHENLKGTVTQVPTRAEIDVPVNEVLIVELYSKSLSKPKRRVLECLNLTDRELKLRKFLKIRNMDVL
;
A
#
# COMPACT_ATOMS: atom_id res chain seq x y z
N MET A 1 -2.82 -13.87 -10.36
CA MET A 1 -3.03 -12.57 -9.69
C MET A 1 -2.46 -11.47 -10.56
N ALA A 2 -3.19 -10.39 -10.82
CA ALA A 2 -2.69 -9.28 -11.66
C ALA A 2 -1.54 -8.55 -10.95
N ARG A 3 -0.42 -8.35 -11.65
CA ARG A 3 0.79 -7.67 -11.16
C ARG A 3 1.17 -6.54 -12.10
N ASP A 4 1.79 -5.48 -11.58
CA ASP A 4 2.42 -4.45 -12.40
C ASP A 4 3.76 -4.98 -12.93
N MET A 5 3.84 -5.18 -14.25
CA MET A 5 5.02 -5.69 -14.96
C MET A 5 5.82 -4.57 -15.63
N THR A 6 5.48 -3.31 -15.38
CA THR A 6 6.22 -2.19 -15.97
C THR A 6 7.68 -2.18 -15.53
N PRO A 7 8.62 -1.75 -16.40
CA PRO A 7 10.03 -1.64 -16.05
C PRO A 7 10.25 -0.69 -14.87
N VAL A 8 10.83 -1.21 -13.77
CA VAL A 8 10.92 -0.52 -12.48
C VAL A 8 11.66 0.81 -12.60
N LEU A 9 12.87 0.83 -13.16
CA LEU A 9 13.68 2.05 -13.28
C LEU A 9 13.01 3.14 -14.15
N LYS A 10 12.27 2.74 -15.20
CA LYS A 10 11.48 3.68 -16.01
C LYS A 10 10.35 4.30 -15.17
N ARG A 11 9.70 3.49 -14.36
CA ARG A 11 8.61 3.94 -13.50
C ARG A 11 9.12 4.84 -12.37
N CYS A 12 10.23 4.48 -11.72
CA CYS A 12 10.89 5.30 -10.69
C CYS A 12 11.19 6.70 -11.23
N ARG A 13 11.82 6.82 -12.40
CA ARG A 13 12.11 8.12 -13.03
C ARG A 13 10.86 8.93 -13.34
N SER A 14 9.76 8.29 -13.75
CA SER A 14 8.49 9.00 -14.05
C SER A 14 7.78 9.51 -12.81
N LEU A 15 8.07 8.92 -11.66
CA LEU A 15 7.46 9.26 -10.38
C LEU A 15 8.39 10.07 -9.46
N ASP A 16 9.62 10.38 -9.89
CA ASP A 16 10.69 10.97 -9.07
C ASP A 16 10.85 10.20 -7.76
N LEU A 17 11.02 8.89 -7.88
CA LEU A 17 11.20 7.97 -6.77
C LEU A 17 12.57 7.30 -6.86
N ASP A 18 13.30 7.28 -5.74
CA ASP A 18 14.54 6.54 -5.67
C ASP A 18 14.26 5.02 -5.66
N PRO A 19 14.92 4.22 -6.51
CA PRO A 19 14.79 2.77 -6.53
C PRO A 19 15.08 2.07 -5.19
N ILE A 20 15.88 2.67 -4.32
CA ILE A 20 16.24 2.17 -2.99
C ILE A 20 14.98 1.85 -2.15
N TYR A 21 13.92 2.68 -2.22
CA TYR A 21 12.65 2.43 -1.53
C TYR A 21 11.93 1.13 -1.97
N LEU A 22 12.33 0.58 -3.12
CA LEU A 22 11.83 -0.71 -3.63
C LEU A 22 12.76 -1.87 -3.32
N GLY A 23 13.91 -1.62 -2.69
CA GLY A 23 14.97 -2.59 -2.45
C GLY A 23 15.79 -2.91 -3.70
N ILE A 24 16.00 -1.92 -4.57
CA ILE A 24 16.77 -2.06 -5.81
C ILE A 24 17.91 -1.05 -5.81
N ASP A 25 19.15 -1.53 -5.75
CA ASP A 25 20.36 -0.69 -5.70
C ASP A 25 20.80 -0.16 -7.07
N LYS A 26 20.22 -0.70 -8.15
CA LYS A 26 20.56 -0.31 -9.50
C LYS A 26 20.05 1.10 -9.81
N LYS A 27 20.98 2.00 -10.07
CA LYS A 27 20.66 3.38 -10.55
C LYS A 27 20.41 3.38 -12.05
N SER A 28 19.62 4.36 -12.50
CA SER A 28 19.37 4.59 -13.91
C SER A 28 20.43 5.52 -14.50
N ASN A 29 21.08 5.12 -15.61
CA ASN A 29 22.02 5.97 -16.33
C ASN A 29 21.34 7.09 -17.15
N ARG A 30 19.99 7.14 -17.15
CA ARG A 30 19.23 8.13 -17.89
C ARG A 30 18.68 9.18 -16.91
N ASN A 31 18.91 10.44 -17.21
CA ASN A 31 18.35 11.55 -16.41
C ASN A 31 16.82 11.56 -16.48
N ALA A 32 16.19 12.07 -15.45
CA ALA A 32 14.78 12.40 -15.48
C ALA A 32 14.56 13.42 -16.62
N ARG A 33 13.50 13.21 -17.41
CA ARG A 33 13.16 14.22 -18.43
C ARG A 33 12.70 15.48 -17.70
N SER A 34 13.25 16.63 -18.09
CA SER A 34 12.72 17.93 -17.70
C SER A 34 11.24 17.99 -18.11
N GLY A 35 10.36 17.87 -17.13
CA GLY A 35 8.94 17.72 -17.37
C GLY A 35 8.25 19.08 -17.48
N ARG A 36 7.14 19.12 -18.20
CA ARG A 36 6.20 20.24 -18.18
C ARG A 36 5.70 20.43 -16.73
N LYS A 37 5.50 21.68 -16.31
CA LYS A 37 4.90 21.99 -14.99
C LYS A 37 3.60 21.19 -14.81
N LEU A 38 3.52 20.42 -13.74
CA LEU A 38 2.35 19.60 -13.44
C LEU A 38 1.19 20.50 -12.96
N SER A 39 -0.02 20.20 -13.39
CA SER A 39 -1.23 20.76 -12.81
C SER A 39 -1.44 20.18 -11.39
N GLU A 40 -2.26 20.83 -10.58
CA GLU A 40 -2.63 20.34 -9.24
C GLU A 40 -3.14 18.89 -9.29
N TYR A 41 -4.07 18.59 -10.19
CA TYR A 41 -4.53 17.21 -10.42
C TYR A 41 -3.39 16.25 -10.78
N GLY A 42 -2.45 16.72 -11.62
CA GLY A 42 -1.26 15.93 -11.99
C GLY A 42 -0.38 15.59 -10.79
N MET A 43 -0.19 16.53 -9.87
CA MET A 43 0.57 16.32 -8.62
C MET A 43 -0.15 15.31 -7.72
N GLN A 44 -1.44 15.48 -7.49
CA GLN A 44 -2.27 14.56 -6.70
C GLN A 44 -2.24 13.14 -7.27
N LEU A 45 -2.36 13.01 -8.60
CA LEU A 45 -2.29 11.73 -9.28
C LEU A 45 -0.90 11.09 -9.16
N LYS A 46 0.17 11.87 -9.26
CA LYS A 46 1.55 11.41 -9.15
C LYS A 46 1.82 10.82 -7.76
N GLU A 47 1.40 11.50 -6.69
CA GLU A 47 1.57 11.01 -5.32
C GLU A 47 0.79 9.71 -5.07
N LYS A 48 -0.45 9.61 -5.56
CA LYS A 48 -1.19 8.35 -5.52
C LYS A 48 -0.45 7.22 -6.26
N GLN A 49 0.11 7.50 -7.44
CA GLN A 49 0.86 6.49 -8.20
C GLN A 49 2.16 6.10 -7.51
N LYS A 50 2.85 7.03 -6.79
CA LYS A 50 4.01 6.71 -5.96
C LYS A 50 3.64 5.69 -4.89
N ALA A 51 2.64 5.98 -4.06
CA ALA A 51 2.19 5.07 -3.01
C ALA A 51 1.83 3.69 -3.57
N LYS A 52 1.02 3.63 -4.62
CA LYS A 52 0.66 2.37 -5.26
C LYS A 52 1.85 1.57 -5.75
N PHE A 53 2.83 2.24 -6.32
CA PHE A 53 4.01 1.61 -6.90
C PHE A 53 4.95 1.07 -5.82
N ILE A 54 5.17 1.83 -4.74
CA ILE A 54 6.00 1.43 -3.61
C ILE A 54 5.46 0.15 -2.98
N TYR A 55 4.17 0.11 -2.65
CA TYR A 55 3.53 -1.05 -2.01
C TYR A 55 3.09 -2.15 -2.99
N GLY A 56 3.25 -1.95 -4.28
CA GLY A 56 2.84 -2.93 -5.30
C GLY A 56 1.33 -3.19 -5.33
N VAL A 57 0.51 -2.21 -4.96
CA VAL A 57 -0.95 -2.34 -4.85
C VAL A 57 -1.63 -1.80 -6.10
N LEU A 58 -2.60 -2.53 -6.65
CA LEU A 58 -3.41 -2.09 -7.79
C LEU A 58 -4.49 -1.09 -7.36
N GLU A 59 -5.09 -0.39 -8.33
CA GLU A 59 -6.05 0.70 -8.08
C GLU A 59 -7.28 0.26 -7.25
N LYS A 60 -7.90 -0.87 -7.59
CA LYS A 60 -9.10 -1.35 -6.88
C LYS A 60 -8.81 -1.70 -5.42
N PRO A 61 -7.78 -2.50 -5.07
CA PRO A 61 -7.39 -2.71 -3.68
C PRO A 61 -6.99 -1.42 -2.96
N PHE A 62 -6.26 -0.51 -3.62
CA PHE A 62 -5.84 0.75 -3.01
C PHE A 62 -7.05 1.61 -2.62
N ARG A 63 -8.07 1.70 -3.49
CA ARG A 63 -9.34 2.37 -3.18
C ARG A 63 -10.05 1.72 -1.98
N ASN A 64 -9.98 0.38 -1.85
CA ASN A 64 -10.56 -0.32 -0.71
C ASN A 64 -9.82 0.02 0.60
N TYR A 65 -8.47 0.18 0.56
CA TYR A 65 -7.70 0.67 1.72
C TYR A 65 -8.09 2.10 2.09
N TYR A 66 -8.23 2.98 1.11
CA TYR A 66 -8.71 4.34 1.36
C TYR A 66 -10.10 4.35 2.03
N ALA A 67 -11.05 3.56 1.52
CA ALA A 67 -12.38 3.45 2.11
C ALA A 67 -12.37 2.85 3.53
N LYS A 68 -11.41 1.95 3.83
CA LYS A 68 -11.19 1.45 5.20
C LYS A 68 -10.59 2.53 6.10
N ALA A 69 -9.57 3.25 5.62
CA ALA A 69 -8.92 4.33 6.36
C ALA A 69 -9.91 5.45 6.74
N GLN A 70 -10.83 5.78 5.84
CA GLN A 70 -11.87 6.78 6.06
C GLN A 70 -12.88 6.38 7.16
N LYS A 71 -13.06 5.08 7.41
CA LYS A 71 -13.96 4.57 8.46
C LYS A 71 -13.33 4.54 9.84
N LEU A 72 -12.00 4.63 9.93
CA LEU A 72 -11.30 4.66 11.20
C LEU A 72 -11.53 6.03 11.86
N LYS A 73 -11.90 6.00 13.14
CA LYS A 73 -12.25 7.20 13.91
C LYS A 73 -11.05 7.95 14.48
N TYR A 74 -9.88 7.33 14.49
CA TYR A 74 -8.65 7.87 15.09
C TYR A 74 -7.69 8.34 13.99
N GLY A 75 -7.06 9.49 14.19
CA GLY A 75 -6.07 10.05 13.27
C GLY A 75 -6.67 10.59 11.97
N THR A 76 -5.80 11.07 11.08
CA THR A 76 -6.19 11.54 9.75
C THR A 76 -6.38 10.37 8.78
N THR A 77 -7.26 10.54 7.79
CA THR A 77 -7.49 9.51 6.75
C THR A 77 -6.20 9.16 6.01
N GLY A 78 -5.30 10.13 5.83
CA GLY A 78 -4.02 9.93 5.16
C GLY A 78 -3.08 9.05 5.98
N GLU A 79 -2.89 9.36 7.26
CA GLU A 79 -2.08 8.56 8.18
C GLU A 79 -2.62 7.12 8.28
N ASN A 80 -3.91 6.99 8.50
CA ASN A 80 -4.57 5.68 8.56
C ASN A 80 -4.36 4.85 7.29
N LEU A 81 -4.39 5.49 6.12
CA LEU A 81 -4.09 4.83 4.85
C LEU A 81 -2.66 4.29 4.83
N MET A 82 -1.68 5.11 5.25
CA MET A 82 -0.27 4.71 5.29
C MET A 82 -0.05 3.57 6.28
N ILE A 83 -0.63 3.64 7.48
CA ILE A 83 -0.57 2.59 8.50
C ILE A 83 -1.15 1.27 7.95
N LEU A 84 -2.32 1.30 7.31
CA LEU A 84 -2.92 0.10 6.72
C LEU A 84 -2.07 -0.50 5.59
N LEU A 85 -1.30 0.30 4.86
CA LEU A 85 -0.38 -0.18 3.82
C LEU A 85 0.90 -0.75 4.43
N GLU A 86 1.40 -0.19 5.54
CA GLU A 86 2.59 -0.71 6.22
C GLU A 86 2.31 -2.04 6.94
N LEU A 87 1.15 -2.20 7.57
CA LEU A 87 0.77 -3.42 8.29
C LEU A 87 0.40 -4.61 7.39
N ARG A 88 0.60 -4.53 6.10
CA ARG A 88 0.40 -5.67 5.18
C ARG A 88 1.51 -6.70 5.36
N LEU A 89 1.16 -7.98 5.39
CA LEU A 89 2.11 -9.07 5.58
C LEU A 89 3.26 -9.04 4.55
N ASP A 90 2.97 -8.77 3.27
CA ASP A 90 3.99 -8.67 2.22
C ASP A 90 4.98 -7.52 2.47
N ASN A 91 4.49 -6.39 2.99
CA ASN A 91 5.34 -5.25 3.31
C ASN A 91 6.15 -5.48 4.60
N VAL A 92 5.53 -6.05 5.63
CA VAL A 92 6.25 -6.37 6.89
C VAL A 92 7.38 -7.37 6.64
N MET A 93 7.14 -8.41 5.80
CA MET A 93 8.20 -9.33 5.39
C MET A 93 9.37 -8.64 4.67
N PHE A 94 9.10 -7.59 3.89
CA PHE A 94 10.13 -6.77 3.28
C PHE A 94 10.86 -5.91 4.31
N ARG A 95 10.14 -5.31 5.28
CA ARG A 95 10.73 -4.48 6.35
C ARG A 95 11.61 -5.30 7.31
N LEU A 96 11.22 -6.53 7.60
CA LEU A 96 12.02 -7.48 8.39
C LEU A 96 13.27 -8.00 7.66
N GLY A 97 13.42 -7.69 6.37
CA GLY A 97 14.56 -8.16 5.60
C GLY A 97 14.44 -9.59 5.04
N TYR A 98 13.27 -10.25 5.16
CA TYR A 98 13.04 -11.60 4.62
C TYR A 98 12.71 -11.63 3.12
N GLY A 99 12.89 -10.52 2.45
CA GLY A 99 12.82 -10.38 1.00
C GLY A 99 13.62 -9.18 0.53
N ARG A 100 14.38 -9.32 -0.56
CA ARG A 100 15.17 -8.22 -1.15
C ARG A 100 14.27 -7.09 -1.62
N THR A 101 13.13 -7.45 -2.21
CA THR A 101 12.12 -6.52 -2.73
C THR A 101 10.72 -6.88 -2.22
N ARG A 102 9.80 -5.91 -2.20
CA ARG A 102 8.38 -6.19 -1.86
C ARG A 102 7.73 -7.23 -2.80
N LYS A 103 8.17 -7.32 -4.05
CA LYS A 103 7.69 -8.35 -5.01
C LYS A 103 8.15 -9.74 -4.59
N GLU A 104 9.37 -9.87 -4.12
CA GLU A 104 9.90 -11.13 -3.62
C GLU A 104 9.26 -11.54 -2.29
N ALA A 105 9.13 -10.61 -1.35
CA ALA A 105 8.42 -10.84 -0.09
C ALA A 105 6.98 -11.32 -0.34
N ARG A 106 6.29 -10.67 -1.27
CA ARG A 106 4.96 -11.11 -1.69
C ARG A 106 4.93 -12.53 -2.26
N GLN A 107 5.91 -12.90 -3.07
CA GLN A 107 6.02 -14.25 -3.63
C GLN A 107 6.25 -15.30 -2.53
N ILE A 108 7.07 -14.99 -1.53
CA ILE A 108 7.31 -15.85 -0.36
C ILE A 108 5.99 -16.12 0.39
N VAL A 109 5.17 -15.10 0.60
CA VAL A 109 3.85 -15.25 1.23
C VAL A 109 2.90 -16.06 0.35
N ASP A 110 2.78 -15.73 -0.93
CA ASP A 110 1.92 -16.46 -1.90
C ASP A 110 2.24 -17.97 -1.94
N HIS A 111 3.52 -18.33 -1.79
CA HIS A 111 4.00 -19.72 -1.80
C HIS A 111 3.87 -20.43 -0.44
N LYS A 112 3.18 -19.82 0.53
CA LYS A 112 2.88 -20.41 1.86
C LYS A 112 4.14 -20.71 2.70
N HIS A 113 5.20 -19.93 2.56
CA HIS A 113 6.41 -20.08 3.37
C HIS A 113 6.24 -19.49 4.78
N VAL A 114 5.25 -18.64 5.00
CA VAL A 114 5.08 -17.81 6.21
C VAL A 114 4.04 -18.40 7.15
N LEU A 115 4.33 -18.34 8.44
CA LEU A 115 3.39 -18.56 9.54
C LEU A 115 3.13 -17.21 10.23
N VAL A 116 1.91 -16.99 10.64
CA VAL A 116 1.52 -15.90 11.53
C VAL A 116 0.86 -16.52 12.76
N ASN A 117 1.44 -16.29 13.92
CA ASN A 117 1.01 -16.91 15.20
C ASN A 117 0.88 -18.45 15.07
N GLY A 118 1.87 -19.10 14.44
CA GLY A 118 1.90 -20.53 14.20
C GLY A 118 0.98 -21.04 13.07
N LYS A 119 0.13 -20.19 12.48
CA LYS A 119 -0.80 -20.58 11.42
C LYS A 119 -0.26 -20.21 10.03
N PRO A 120 -0.33 -21.10 9.03
CA PRO A 120 0.14 -20.79 7.69
C PRO A 120 -0.77 -19.78 6.99
N VAL A 121 -0.20 -18.65 6.54
CA VAL A 121 -0.90 -17.61 5.81
C VAL A 121 -0.31 -17.45 4.42
N ASN A 122 -1.18 -17.41 3.39
CA ASN A 122 -0.81 -17.22 1.98
C ASN A 122 -1.44 -15.96 1.36
N ILE A 123 -1.95 -15.07 2.19
CA ILE A 123 -2.62 -13.84 1.75
C ILE A 123 -1.67 -12.65 1.97
N PRO A 124 -1.05 -12.08 0.92
CA PRO A 124 -0.11 -10.95 1.07
C PRO A 124 -0.75 -9.69 1.67
N SER A 125 -2.05 -9.52 1.49
CA SER A 125 -2.82 -8.40 2.03
C SER A 125 -3.34 -8.63 3.45
N TYR A 126 -2.91 -9.71 4.12
CA TYR A 126 -3.25 -9.96 5.51
C TYR A 126 -2.80 -8.77 6.37
N GLN A 127 -3.70 -8.28 7.23
CA GLN A 127 -3.42 -7.14 8.11
C GLN A 127 -2.90 -7.66 9.44
N LEU A 128 -1.68 -7.31 9.75
CA LEU A 128 -1.05 -7.63 11.03
C LEU A 128 -1.50 -6.65 12.11
N LYS A 129 -1.42 -7.11 13.34
CA LYS A 129 -1.71 -6.33 14.55
C LYS A 129 -0.48 -6.29 15.44
N ALA A 130 -0.46 -5.34 16.37
CA ALA A 130 0.55 -5.34 17.43
C ALA A 130 0.47 -6.66 18.22
N GLY A 131 1.62 -7.26 18.50
CA GLY A 131 1.77 -8.56 19.13
C GLY A 131 1.77 -9.77 18.19
N ASP A 132 1.51 -9.58 16.88
CA ASP A 132 1.59 -10.69 15.93
C ASP A 132 3.04 -11.13 15.70
N VAL A 133 3.25 -12.43 15.72
CA VAL A 133 4.54 -13.08 15.46
C VAL A 133 4.53 -13.70 14.08
N ILE A 134 5.55 -13.37 13.29
CA ILE A 134 5.72 -13.82 11.91
C ILE A 134 6.94 -14.72 11.85
N GLU A 135 6.80 -15.90 11.29
CA GLU A 135 7.89 -16.88 11.19
C GLU A 135 7.95 -17.49 9.81
N ILE A 136 9.15 -17.84 9.36
CA ILE A 136 9.34 -18.71 8.19
C ILE A 136 9.19 -20.15 8.65
N LYS A 137 8.43 -20.97 7.89
CA LYS A 137 8.29 -22.40 8.19
C LYS A 137 9.63 -23.09 8.26
N GLU A 138 9.83 -23.97 9.23
CA GLU A 138 11.09 -24.69 9.45
C GLU A 138 11.58 -25.42 8.21
N LYS A 139 10.69 -26.03 7.46
CA LYS A 139 11.03 -26.69 6.19
C LYS A 139 11.82 -25.82 5.22
N PHE A 140 11.65 -24.49 5.29
CA PHE A 140 12.28 -23.55 4.36
C PHE A 140 13.44 -22.77 4.99
N LYS A 141 13.62 -22.78 6.31
CA LYS A 141 14.68 -22.04 7.00
C LYS A 141 16.09 -22.39 6.52
N GLY A 142 16.34 -23.67 6.22
CA GLY A 142 17.60 -24.16 5.70
C GLY A 142 17.89 -23.87 4.22
N ALA A 143 16.93 -23.31 3.49
CA ALA A 143 17.09 -23.10 2.05
C ALA A 143 18.12 -22.00 1.75
N GLN A 144 19.02 -22.25 0.80
CA GLN A 144 20.08 -21.32 0.37
C GLN A 144 19.52 -19.94 0.03
N ARG A 145 18.32 -19.88 -0.54
CA ARG A 145 17.63 -18.63 -0.88
C ARG A 145 17.54 -17.64 0.30
N TYR A 146 17.23 -18.11 1.51
CA TYR A 146 17.12 -17.22 2.67
C TYR A 146 18.49 -16.74 3.16
N LYS A 147 19.52 -17.55 3.04
CA LYS A 147 20.90 -17.15 3.32
C LYS A 147 21.32 -16.01 2.39
N ASP A 148 21.09 -16.19 1.08
CA ASP A 148 21.38 -15.18 0.06
C ASP A 148 20.56 -13.89 0.24
N ILE A 149 19.32 -14.00 0.74
CA ILE A 149 18.49 -12.83 1.05
C ILE A 149 19.07 -12.09 2.25
N LEU A 150 19.39 -12.78 3.35
CA LEU A 150 19.91 -12.17 4.57
C LEU A 150 21.29 -11.53 4.33
N GLU A 151 22.15 -12.12 3.50
CA GLU A 151 23.42 -11.52 3.11
C GLU A 151 23.25 -10.13 2.49
N VAL A 152 22.23 -9.97 1.61
CA VAL A 152 21.94 -8.68 0.96
C VAL A 152 21.15 -7.73 1.86
N THR A 153 20.29 -8.26 2.74
CA THR A 153 19.37 -7.43 3.53
C THR A 153 19.82 -7.20 4.97
N GLY A 154 20.84 -7.89 5.44
CA GLY A 154 21.31 -7.82 6.83
C GLY A 154 21.77 -6.42 7.28
N SER A 155 22.21 -5.57 6.34
CA SER A 155 22.56 -4.17 6.62
C SER A 155 21.35 -3.21 6.64
N ARG A 156 20.14 -3.70 6.34
CA ARG A 156 18.94 -2.86 6.28
C ARG A 156 18.43 -2.56 7.69
N MET A 157 18.21 -1.30 7.98
CA MET A 157 17.61 -0.89 9.25
C MET A 157 16.17 -1.40 9.35
N VAL A 158 15.89 -2.12 10.44
CA VAL A 158 14.52 -2.53 10.80
C VAL A 158 13.84 -1.36 11.52
N PRO A 159 12.61 -0.99 11.15
CA PRO A 159 11.87 0.07 11.83
C PRO A 159 11.62 -0.26 13.31
N ALA A 160 11.55 0.76 14.18
CA ALA A 160 11.39 0.60 15.63
C ALA A 160 10.10 -0.13 16.08
N TRP A 161 9.08 -0.15 15.22
CA TRP A 161 7.81 -0.86 15.49
C TRP A 161 7.86 -2.36 15.14
N LEU A 162 9.03 -2.85 14.64
CA LEU A 162 9.28 -4.26 14.33
C LEU A 162 10.52 -4.74 15.09
N GLU A 163 10.48 -5.96 15.52
CA GLU A 163 11.62 -6.69 16.05
C GLU A 163 11.93 -7.86 15.13
N ALA A 164 13.19 -8.00 14.71
CA ALA A 164 13.63 -9.03 13.77
C ALA A 164 14.68 -9.93 14.41
N ASP A 165 14.42 -11.22 14.41
CA ASP A 165 15.39 -12.27 14.73
C ASP A 165 15.81 -12.94 13.41
N HIS A 166 16.95 -12.54 12.89
CA HIS A 166 17.46 -13.05 11.63
C HIS A 166 17.99 -14.47 11.73
N GLU A 167 18.41 -14.92 12.91
CA GLU A 167 18.92 -16.29 13.11
C GLU A 167 17.78 -17.31 12.98
N ASN A 168 16.68 -17.04 13.64
CA ASN A 168 15.50 -17.91 13.63
C ASN A 168 14.50 -17.59 12.52
N LEU A 169 14.76 -16.56 11.69
CA LEU A 169 13.84 -16.05 10.65
C LEU A 169 12.45 -15.75 11.22
N LYS A 170 12.45 -15.08 12.38
CA LYS A 170 11.27 -14.71 13.13
C LYS A 170 11.21 -13.19 13.29
N GLY A 171 10.02 -12.63 13.23
CA GLY A 171 9.80 -11.19 13.47
C GLY A 171 8.53 -10.96 14.27
N THR A 172 8.52 -9.91 15.07
CA THR A 172 7.39 -9.53 15.91
C THR A 172 6.97 -8.10 15.58
N VAL A 173 5.67 -7.86 15.51
CA VAL A 173 5.12 -6.51 15.43
C VAL A 173 4.93 -6.00 16.85
N THR A 174 5.79 -5.09 17.32
CA THR A 174 5.74 -4.58 18.69
C THR A 174 4.59 -3.60 18.88
N GLN A 175 4.43 -2.68 17.97
CA GLN A 175 3.40 -1.63 18.03
C GLN A 175 2.86 -1.28 16.64
N VAL A 176 1.77 -0.53 16.60
CA VAL A 176 1.24 0.04 15.35
C VAL A 176 2.15 1.20 14.94
N PRO A 177 2.67 1.24 13.67
CA PRO A 177 3.56 2.31 13.24
C PRO A 177 2.87 3.67 13.27
N THR A 178 3.59 4.70 13.70
CA THR A 178 3.18 6.09 13.56
C THR A 178 3.61 6.64 12.20
N ARG A 179 3.02 7.77 11.76
CA ARG A 179 3.41 8.38 10.48
C ARG A 179 4.89 8.78 10.44
N ALA A 180 5.45 9.20 11.57
CA ALA A 180 6.85 9.60 11.66
C ALA A 180 7.84 8.43 11.45
N GLU A 181 7.43 7.20 11.79
CA GLU A 181 8.23 5.99 11.64
C GLU A 181 8.18 5.39 10.21
N ILE A 182 7.36 5.98 9.35
CA ILE A 182 7.18 5.51 7.96
C ILE A 182 8.05 6.32 7.00
N ASP A 183 9.19 5.76 6.56
CA ASP A 183 10.19 6.40 5.67
C ASP A 183 9.75 6.53 4.21
N VAL A 184 8.49 6.57 3.92
CA VAL A 184 8.02 6.60 2.53
C VAL A 184 7.82 8.05 2.07
N PRO A 185 8.48 8.51 0.98
CA PRO A 185 8.39 9.88 0.49
C PRO A 185 7.08 10.12 -0.28
N VAL A 186 5.97 10.06 0.41
CA VAL A 186 4.62 10.24 -0.14
C VAL A 186 3.87 11.29 0.66
N ASN A 187 3.24 12.22 -0.04
CA ASN A 187 2.34 13.19 0.58
C ASN A 187 0.91 12.61 0.56
N GLU A 188 0.45 12.13 1.70
CA GLU A 188 -0.86 11.52 1.90
C GLU A 188 -2.02 12.51 1.74
N VAL A 189 -1.81 13.81 2.04
CA VAL A 189 -2.84 14.86 1.92
C VAL A 189 -3.31 14.96 0.47
N LEU A 190 -2.38 14.98 -0.48
CA LEU A 190 -2.70 15.04 -1.91
C LEU A 190 -3.48 13.80 -2.40
N ILE A 191 -3.22 12.64 -1.79
CA ILE A 191 -3.98 11.41 -2.10
C ILE A 191 -5.42 11.53 -1.59
N VAL A 192 -5.60 12.05 -0.36
CA VAL A 192 -6.93 12.25 0.23
C VAL A 192 -7.73 13.24 -0.60
N GLU A 193 -7.14 14.36 -1.00
CA GLU A 193 -7.78 15.37 -1.86
C GLU A 193 -8.23 14.78 -3.21
N LEU A 194 -7.37 13.97 -3.84
CA LEU A 194 -7.71 13.31 -5.11
C LEU A 194 -8.94 12.41 -4.97
N TYR A 195 -8.99 11.61 -3.91
CA TYR A 195 -10.11 10.69 -3.69
C TYR A 195 -11.37 11.42 -3.22
N SER A 196 -11.29 12.46 -2.43
CA SER A 196 -12.45 13.27 -2.03
C SER A 196 -13.12 13.89 -3.24
N LYS A 197 -12.36 14.49 -4.17
CA LYS A 197 -12.85 15.03 -5.44
C LYS A 197 -13.46 13.95 -6.34
N SER A 198 -12.92 12.72 -6.32
CA SER A 198 -13.41 11.63 -7.18
C SER A 198 -14.65 10.93 -6.64
N LEU A 199 -14.83 10.88 -5.32
CA LEU A 199 -15.98 10.27 -4.66
C LEU A 199 -17.20 11.21 -4.62
N SER A 200 -16.98 12.52 -4.67
CA SER A 200 -18.07 13.51 -4.73
C SER A 200 -18.79 13.52 -6.08
N LYS A 201 -18.19 12.99 -7.14
CA LYS A 201 -18.85 12.85 -8.44
C LYS A 201 -19.68 11.57 -8.47
N PRO A 202 -21.02 11.64 -8.69
CA PRO A 202 -21.83 10.46 -8.88
C PRO A 202 -21.27 9.63 -10.04
N LYS A 203 -21.22 8.31 -9.88
CA LYS A 203 -20.70 7.42 -10.92
C LYS A 203 -21.52 7.60 -12.20
N ARG A 204 -20.94 8.19 -13.23
CA ARG A 204 -21.58 8.39 -14.55
C ARG A 204 -22.30 7.11 -15.04
N ARG A 205 -21.70 5.93 -14.83
CA ARG A 205 -22.31 4.64 -15.22
C ARG A 205 -23.67 4.35 -14.55
N VAL A 206 -23.90 4.84 -13.32
CA VAL A 206 -25.20 4.62 -12.64
C VAL A 206 -26.25 5.57 -13.21
N LEU A 207 -25.82 6.74 -13.66
CA LEU A 207 -26.70 7.72 -14.32
C LEU A 207 -27.09 7.27 -15.74
N GLU A 208 -26.14 6.69 -16.47
CA GLU A 208 -26.37 6.14 -17.82
C GLU A 208 -27.28 4.89 -17.78
N CYS A 209 -27.13 4.01 -16.77
CA CYS A 209 -27.99 2.84 -16.60
C CYS A 209 -29.43 3.19 -16.16
N LEU A 210 -29.64 4.38 -15.59
CA LEU A 210 -30.96 4.81 -15.13
C LEU A 210 -31.67 5.76 -16.10
N ASN A 211 -31.02 6.15 -17.21
CA ASN A 211 -31.51 7.16 -18.17
C ASN A 211 -32.10 8.43 -17.50
N LEU A 212 -31.53 8.80 -16.34
CA LEU A 212 -32.01 9.92 -15.55
C LEU A 212 -31.17 11.16 -15.85
N THR A 213 -31.81 12.23 -16.24
CA THR A 213 -31.15 13.54 -16.35
C THR A 213 -30.77 14.09 -14.96
N ASP A 214 -29.76 14.93 -14.88
CA ASP A 214 -29.36 15.60 -13.61
C ASP A 214 -30.50 16.34 -12.91
N ARG A 215 -31.52 16.74 -13.66
CA ARG A 215 -32.75 17.42 -13.19
C ARG A 215 -33.66 16.48 -12.41
N GLU A 216 -33.84 15.26 -12.88
CA GLU A 216 -34.67 14.23 -12.24
C GLU A 216 -34.06 13.70 -10.94
N LEU A 217 -32.72 13.64 -10.88
CA LEU A 217 -31.99 13.27 -9.66
C LEU A 217 -32.11 14.33 -8.56
N LYS A 218 -32.09 15.61 -8.92
CA LYS A 218 -32.34 16.72 -7.99
C LYS A 218 -33.79 16.67 -7.47
N LEU A 219 -34.77 16.40 -8.33
CA LEU A 219 -36.17 16.25 -7.95
C LEU A 219 -36.41 15.07 -7.01
N ARG A 220 -35.80 13.88 -7.27
CA ARG A 220 -35.90 12.72 -6.37
C ARG A 220 -35.24 12.95 -5.01
N LYS A 221 -34.15 13.69 -4.94
CA LYS A 221 -33.53 14.09 -3.66
C LYS A 221 -34.46 15.04 -2.89
N PHE A 222 -35.07 15.99 -3.58
CA PHE A 222 -36.02 16.95 -2.98
C PHE A 222 -37.29 16.26 -2.43
N LEU A 223 -37.83 15.29 -3.16
CA LEU A 223 -38.99 14.50 -2.74
C LEU A 223 -38.67 13.55 -1.57
N LYS A 224 -37.46 13.03 -1.51
CA LYS A 224 -37.03 12.15 -0.40
C LYS A 224 -36.82 12.91 0.91
N ILE A 225 -36.40 14.17 0.84
CA ILE A 225 -36.31 15.07 2.01
C ILE A 225 -37.71 15.43 2.50
N ARG A 226 -38.65 15.70 1.60
CA ARG A 226 -40.04 16.10 1.94
C ARG A 226 -40.90 14.98 2.58
N ASN A 227 -40.51 13.69 2.34
CA ASN A 227 -41.16 12.54 2.97
C ASN A 227 -40.56 12.13 4.32
N MET A 228 -39.47 12.79 4.76
CA MET A 228 -38.91 12.57 6.09
C MET A 228 -39.43 13.56 7.16
N ASP A 229 -40.14 14.60 6.74
CA ASP A 229 -40.76 15.61 7.65
C ASP A 229 -42.21 15.33 7.96
N VAL A 230 -42.74 14.14 7.63
CA VAL A 230 -44.15 13.74 7.86
C VAL A 230 -44.21 12.32 8.45
N LEU A 231 -43.47 12.10 9.54
CA LEU A 231 -43.69 10.96 10.45
C LEU A 231 -43.20 11.34 11.84
#